data_d91329c19d604fe15c1ab9cc343b217f
#
_entry.id   d91329c19d604fe15c1ab9cc343b217f
#
_cell.length_a   1.000
_cell.length_b   1.000
_cell.length_c   1.000
_cell.angle_alpha   90.00
_cell.angle_beta   90.00
_cell.angle_gamma   90.00
#
_symmetry.space_group_name_H-M   'P 1'
#
loop_
_entity.id
_entity.type
_entity.pdbx_description
1 polymer ?
#
loop_
_entity_poly.entity_id
_entity_poly.type
_entity_poly.pdbx_seq_one_letter_code
_entity_poly.pdbx_strand_id
1 'polypeptide(L)'
;MALNYGRKRHMNNIVSLGFLFAILGLAVYVVMIFNGLIALKNDVAKALGNIDILLKQRHDELPNLVEACKGYMNYERDTLQKITQARSLYQQAVSVDQKAQADQSMTSALRGLFAVAENYPQLKANDNFMQLQKRITELESEIADRREFYNDCVNTLNIRIQEFPDTFIASFMSLQPHPMFKVDDADKASVKMSFGAAT
;
A
#
# COMPACT_ATOMS: atom_id res chain seq x y z
N MET A 1 18.50 -71.02 4.94
CA MET A 1 17.37 -70.15 5.46
C MET A 1 17.86 -68.85 6.11
N ALA A 2 19.06 -68.78 6.71
CA ALA A 2 19.61 -67.59 7.40
C ALA A 2 20.00 -66.40 6.46
N LEU A 3 20.43 -66.66 5.23
CA LEU A 3 20.84 -65.58 4.25
C LEU A 3 19.69 -64.67 3.80
N ASN A 4 18.47 -65.17 3.78
CA ASN A 4 17.27 -64.41 3.41
C ASN A 4 16.81 -63.45 4.52
N TYR A 5 17.10 -63.78 5.77
CA TYR A 5 16.72 -62.98 6.94
C TYR A 5 17.57 -61.71 7.09
N GLY A 6 18.88 -61.84 6.82
CA GLY A 6 19.82 -60.72 6.86
C GLY A 6 19.51 -59.68 5.76
N ARG A 7 19.19 -60.12 4.52
CA ARG A 7 18.86 -59.25 3.40
C ARG A 7 17.56 -58.44 3.64
N LYS A 8 16.53 -59.07 4.22
CA LYS A 8 15.27 -58.39 4.59
C LYS A 8 15.49 -57.34 5.66
N ARG A 9 16.35 -57.59 6.63
CA ARG A 9 16.65 -56.66 7.73
C ARG A 9 17.40 -55.41 7.21
N HIS A 10 18.41 -55.59 6.32
CA HIS A 10 19.10 -54.48 5.68
C HIS A 10 18.17 -53.64 4.80
N MET A 11 17.29 -54.26 4.04
CA MET A 11 16.31 -53.59 3.20
C MET A 11 15.32 -52.78 4.03
N ASN A 12 14.83 -53.30 5.14
CA ASN A 12 13.96 -52.58 6.06
C ASN A 12 14.66 -51.35 6.68
N ASN A 13 15.94 -51.46 7.04
CA ASN A 13 16.71 -50.33 7.57
C ASN A 13 16.94 -49.23 6.54
N ILE A 14 17.18 -49.57 5.27
CA ILE A 14 17.32 -48.60 4.17
C ILE A 14 15.99 -47.89 3.92
N VAL A 15 14.88 -48.64 3.92
CA VAL A 15 13.53 -48.04 3.72
C VAL A 15 13.17 -47.13 4.90
N SER A 16 13.44 -47.54 6.14
CA SER A 16 13.16 -46.70 7.32
C SER A 16 14.02 -45.45 7.36
N LEU A 17 15.30 -45.53 6.93
CA LEU A 17 16.18 -44.37 6.82
C LEU A 17 15.70 -43.40 5.74
N GLY A 18 15.28 -43.91 4.55
CA GLY A 18 14.70 -43.12 3.49
C GLY A 18 13.41 -42.38 3.93
N PHE A 19 12.54 -43.08 4.68
CA PHE A 19 11.33 -42.48 5.24
C PHE A 19 11.63 -41.38 6.27
N LEU A 20 12.66 -41.60 7.12
CA LEU A 20 13.11 -40.57 8.07
C LEU A 20 13.61 -39.30 7.35
N PHE A 21 14.41 -39.45 6.28
CA PHE A 21 14.85 -38.31 5.47
C PHE A 21 13.70 -37.58 4.76
N ALA A 22 12.70 -38.34 4.29
CA ALA A 22 11.51 -37.75 3.68
C ALA A 22 10.70 -36.90 4.69
N ILE A 23 10.52 -37.40 5.92
CA ILE A 23 9.86 -36.65 7.01
C ILE A 23 10.65 -35.42 7.38
N LEU A 24 11.98 -35.51 7.50
CA LEU A 24 12.83 -34.36 7.82
C LEU A 24 12.77 -33.31 6.71
N GLY A 25 12.83 -33.73 5.45
CA GLY A 25 12.67 -32.83 4.29
C GLY A 25 11.33 -32.11 4.28
N LEU A 26 10.24 -32.84 4.56
CA LEU A 26 8.90 -32.26 4.69
C LEU A 26 8.82 -31.26 5.85
N ALA A 27 9.40 -31.57 7.00
CA ALA A 27 9.43 -30.66 8.15
C ALA A 27 10.16 -29.35 7.81
N VAL A 28 11.34 -29.44 7.17
CA VAL A 28 12.08 -28.26 6.71
C VAL A 28 11.26 -27.44 5.71
N TYR A 29 10.59 -28.11 4.77
CA TYR A 29 9.74 -27.44 3.78
C TYR A 29 8.58 -26.68 4.43
N VAL A 30 7.90 -27.27 5.41
CA VAL A 30 6.82 -26.61 6.18
C VAL A 30 7.35 -25.36 6.91
N VAL A 31 8.55 -25.46 7.52
CA VAL A 31 9.18 -24.31 8.19
C VAL A 31 9.51 -23.19 7.20
N MET A 32 9.97 -23.53 5.98
CA MET A 32 10.25 -22.53 4.93
C MET A 32 8.97 -21.80 4.51
N ILE A 33 7.85 -22.52 4.30
CA ILE A 33 6.56 -21.90 3.98
C ILE A 33 6.12 -20.99 5.12
N PHE A 34 6.16 -21.46 6.36
CA PHE A 34 5.77 -20.70 7.53
C PHE A 34 6.54 -19.38 7.64
N ASN A 35 7.87 -19.45 7.53
CA ASN A 35 8.74 -18.27 7.59
C ASN A 35 8.46 -17.31 6.39
N GLY A 36 8.20 -17.85 5.20
CA GLY A 36 7.84 -17.06 4.02
C GLY A 36 6.54 -16.29 4.21
N LEU A 37 5.51 -16.92 4.77
CA LEU A 37 4.23 -16.24 5.06
C LEU A 37 4.37 -15.18 6.16
N ILE A 38 5.19 -15.41 7.18
CA ILE A 38 5.51 -14.38 8.19
C ILE A 38 6.21 -13.19 7.56
N ALA A 39 7.18 -13.42 6.66
CA ALA A 39 7.88 -12.35 5.96
C ALA A 39 6.91 -11.49 5.14
N LEU A 40 6.05 -12.11 4.32
CA LEU A 40 5.05 -11.39 3.52
C LEU A 40 4.07 -10.58 4.38
N LYS A 41 3.59 -11.15 5.50
CA LYS A 41 2.74 -10.43 6.45
C LYS A 41 3.43 -9.18 7.00
N ASN A 42 4.72 -9.31 7.35
CA ASN A 42 5.50 -8.18 7.85
C ASN A 42 5.77 -7.12 6.76
N ASP A 43 5.99 -7.54 5.51
CA ASP A 43 6.17 -6.64 4.39
C ASP A 43 4.91 -5.80 4.13
N VAL A 44 3.72 -6.40 4.19
CA VAL A 44 2.43 -5.67 4.12
C VAL A 44 2.32 -4.64 5.26
N ALA A 45 2.61 -5.03 6.49
CA ALA A 45 2.55 -4.12 7.64
C ALA A 45 3.54 -2.96 7.52
N LYS A 46 4.77 -3.24 7.06
CA LYS A 46 5.81 -2.23 6.81
C LYS A 46 5.40 -1.28 5.69
N ALA A 47 4.86 -1.81 4.58
CA ALA A 47 4.40 -0.99 3.46
C ALA A 47 3.27 -0.04 3.88
N LEU A 48 2.30 -0.51 4.68
CA LEU A 48 1.24 0.34 5.23
C LEU A 48 1.80 1.43 6.15
N GLY A 49 2.75 1.08 7.02
CA GLY A 49 3.41 2.05 7.90
C GLY A 49 4.12 3.17 7.13
N ASN A 50 4.72 2.86 5.98
CA ASN A 50 5.35 3.86 5.11
C ASN A 50 4.32 4.83 4.51
N ILE A 51 3.13 4.33 4.12
CA ILE A 51 2.02 5.19 3.67
C ILE A 51 1.57 6.11 4.81
N ASP A 52 1.37 5.57 6.01
CA ASP A 52 0.92 6.33 7.18
C ASP A 52 1.86 7.50 7.52
N ILE A 53 3.17 7.30 7.38
CA ILE A 53 4.17 8.36 7.59
C ILE A 53 3.98 9.50 6.59
N LEU A 54 3.82 9.19 5.30
CA LEU A 54 3.66 10.19 4.24
C LEU A 54 2.31 10.92 4.35
N LEU A 55 1.23 10.19 4.63
CA LEU A 55 -0.09 10.78 4.88
C LEU A 55 -0.05 11.75 6.07
N LYS A 56 0.68 11.38 7.13
CA LYS A 56 0.88 12.26 8.28
C LYS A 56 1.68 13.50 7.90
N GLN A 57 2.79 13.35 7.18
CA GLN A 57 3.59 14.51 6.72
C GLN A 57 2.73 15.47 5.90
N ARG A 58 1.96 14.97 4.91
CA ARG A 58 1.05 15.80 4.13
C ARG A 58 0.02 16.51 5.02
N HIS A 59 -0.60 15.78 5.95
CA HIS A 59 -1.57 16.35 6.91
C HIS A 59 -0.96 17.48 7.75
N ASP A 60 0.31 17.38 8.13
CA ASP A 60 1.00 18.37 8.96
C ASP A 60 1.37 19.65 8.16
N GLU A 61 1.48 19.58 6.81
CA GLU A 61 1.71 20.74 5.94
C GLU A 61 0.43 21.56 5.66
N LEU A 62 -0.76 20.96 5.79
CA LEU A 62 -2.02 21.61 5.39
C LEU A 62 -2.35 22.90 6.16
N PRO A 63 -2.12 23.03 7.48
CA PRO A 63 -2.37 24.29 8.18
C PRO A 63 -1.55 25.44 7.61
N ASN A 64 -0.28 25.18 7.27
CA ASN A 64 0.62 26.18 6.69
C ASN A 64 0.13 26.62 5.30
N LEU A 65 -0.35 25.65 4.48
CA LEU A 65 -0.92 25.91 3.17
C LEU A 65 -2.19 26.78 3.26
N VAL A 66 -3.11 26.41 4.16
CA VAL A 66 -4.36 27.17 4.38
C VAL A 66 -4.03 28.58 4.87
N GLU A 67 -3.07 28.74 5.76
CA GLU A 67 -2.65 30.07 6.26
C GLU A 67 -2.04 30.93 5.15
N ALA A 68 -1.18 30.36 4.30
CA ALA A 68 -0.62 31.06 3.15
C ALA A 68 -1.71 31.54 2.16
N CYS A 69 -2.80 30.79 2.02
CA CYS A 69 -3.92 31.13 1.13
C CYS A 69 -4.85 32.20 1.70
N LYS A 70 -5.07 32.25 3.02
CA LYS A 70 -6.08 33.13 3.66
C LYS A 70 -5.91 34.61 3.33
N GLY A 71 -4.67 35.11 3.21
CA GLY A 71 -4.38 36.49 2.89
C GLY A 71 -4.78 36.90 1.47
N TYR A 72 -4.93 35.93 0.56
CA TYR A 72 -5.15 36.19 -0.87
C TYR A 72 -6.52 35.69 -1.35
N MET A 73 -7.06 34.62 -0.74
CA MET A 73 -8.26 33.89 -1.19
C MET A 73 -9.45 34.14 -0.23
N ASN A 74 -9.75 35.42 0.06
CA ASN A 74 -10.79 35.78 1.04
C ASN A 74 -12.21 35.33 0.65
N TYR A 75 -12.48 35.17 -0.64
CA TYR A 75 -13.79 34.77 -1.18
C TYR A 75 -13.92 33.25 -1.41
N GLU A 76 -12.83 32.47 -1.28
CA GLU A 76 -12.76 31.05 -1.58
C GLU A 76 -12.96 30.18 -0.33
N ARG A 77 -13.92 30.55 0.51
CA ARG A 77 -14.19 29.86 1.79
C ARG A 77 -14.50 28.38 1.59
N ASP A 78 -15.25 28.03 0.55
CA ASP A 78 -15.65 26.65 0.25
C ASP A 78 -14.43 25.78 -0.10
N THR A 79 -13.48 26.31 -0.85
CA THR A 79 -12.24 25.61 -1.22
C THR A 79 -11.38 25.32 0.01
N LEU A 80 -11.18 26.31 0.87
CA LEU A 80 -10.42 26.14 2.11
C LEU A 80 -11.15 25.23 3.11
N GLN A 81 -12.48 25.27 3.14
CA GLN A 81 -13.29 24.38 3.98
C GLN A 81 -13.15 22.92 3.56
N LYS A 82 -13.10 22.61 2.25
CA LYS A 82 -12.87 21.25 1.74
C LYS A 82 -11.54 20.67 2.23
N ILE A 83 -10.47 21.46 2.25
CA ILE A 83 -9.17 21.04 2.82
C ILE A 83 -9.33 20.69 4.31
N THR A 84 -10.02 21.54 5.07
CA THR A 84 -10.23 21.32 6.50
C THR A 84 -11.09 20.07 6.77
N GLN A 85 -12.12 19.84 5.96
CA GLN A 85 -12.97 18.63 6.04
C GLN A 85 -12.17 17.36 5.71
N ALA A 86 -11.40 17.36 4.62
CA ALA A 86 -10.56 16.23 4.23
C ALA A 86 -9.50 15.92 5.32
N ARG A 87 -8.94 16.96 5.95
CA ARG A 87 -8.04 16.83 7.09
C ARG A 87 -8.71 16.13 8.27
N SER A 88 -9.96 16.49 8.59
CA SER A 88 -10.74 15.86 9.66
C SER A 88 -11.04 14.38 9.36
N LEU A 89 -11.35 14.03 8.12
CA LEU A 89 -11.56 12.64 7.70
C LEU A 89 -10.31 11.79 7.94
N TYR A 90 -9.12 12.30 7.64
CA TYR A 90 -7.88 11.60 7.90
C TYR A 90 -7.66 11.32 9.39
N GLN A 91 -7.96 12.31 10.26
CA GLN A 91 -7.82 12.15 11.70
C GLN A 91 -8.73 11.06 12.31
N GLN A 92 -9.86 10.79 11.65
CA GLN A 92 -10.85 9.79 12.09
C GLN A 92 -10.63 8.42 11.44
N ALA A 93 -9.77 8.34 10.42
CA ALA A 93 -9.53 7.12 9.66
C ALA A 93 -8.71 6.11 10.46
N VAL A 94 -9.29 4.94 10.75
CA VAL A 94 -8.64 3.83 11.47
C VAL A 94 -8.30 2.67 10.52
N SER A 95 -9.24 2.30 9.64
CA SER A 95 -9.06 1.20 8.70
C SER A 95 -8.35 1.64 7.41
N VAL A 96 -7.78 0.67 6.67
CA VAL A 96 -7.15 0.91 5.36
C VAL A 96 -8.13 1.57 4.39
N ASP A 97 -9.38 1.09 4.33
CA ASP A 97 -10.42 1.67 3.47
C ASP A 97 -10.74 3.12 3.85
N GLN A 98 -10.83 3.42 5.14
CA GLN A 98 -11.06 4.80 5.61
C GLN A 98 -9.89 5.72 5.29
N LYS A 99 -8.64 5.23 5.42
CA LYS A 99 -7.44 5.98 5.03
C LYS A 99 -7.42 6.24 3.53
N ALA A 100 -7.80 5.26 2.72
CA ALA A 100 -7.89 5.42 1.27
C ALA A 100 -8.93 6.48 0.87
N GLN A 101 -10.11 6.49 1.51
CA GLN A 101 -11.15 7.49 1.27
C GLN A 101 -10.72 8.89 1.72
N ALA A 102 -10.09 9.00 2.89
CA ALA A 102 -9.57 10.28 3.39
C ALA A 102 -8.47 10.85 2.48
N ASP A 103 -7.58 9.98 2.00
CA ASP A 103 -6.51 10.30 1.06
C ASP A 103 -7.07 10.81 -0.28
N GLN A 104 -8.05 10.12 -0.86
CA GLN A 104 -8.74 10.53 -2.07
C GLN A 104 -9.44 11.89 -1.92
N SER A 105 -10.14 12.09 -0.79
CA SER A 105 -10.79 13.36 -0.48
C SER A 105 -9.78 14.50 -0.38
N MET A 106 -8.63 14.25 0.21
CA MET A 106 -7.55 15.23 0.33
C MET A 106 -6.94 15.57 -1.01
N THR A 107 -6.60 14.57 -1.84
CA THR A 107 -6.06 14.79 -3.18
C THR A 107 -7.01 15.61 -4.04
N SER A 108 -8.33 15.32 -3.99
CA SER A 108 -9.35 16.09 -4.71
C SER A 108 -9.45 17.54 -4.21
N ALA A 109 -9.39 17.76 -2.90
CA ALA A 109 -9.43 19.08 -2.32
C ALA A 109 -8.19 19.91 -2.67
N LEU A 110 -7.00 19.30 -2.67
CA LEU A 110 -5.73 19.95 -3.05
C LEU A 110 -5.71 20.30 -4.55
N ARG A 111 -6.16 19.40 -5.42
CA ARG A 111 -6.31 19.70 -6.87
C ARG A 111 -7.24 20.91 -7.09
N GLY A 112 -8.37 20.96 -6.37
CA GLY A 112 -9.29 22.08 -6.41
C GLY A 112 -8.66 23.39 -5.93
N LEU A 113 -7.92 23.36 -4.82
CA LEU A 113 -7.21 24.53 -4.30
C LEU A 113 -6.18 25.07 -5.30
N PHE A 114 -5.34 24.18 -5.85
CA PHE A 114 -4.30 24.59 -6.81
C PHE A 114 -4.90 25.14 -8.12
N ALA A 115 -6.01 24.56 -8.60
CA ALA A 115 -6.73 25.08 -9.75
C ALA A 115 -7.30 26.49 -9.50
N VAL A 116 -7.86 26.74 -8.32
CA VAL A 116 -8.36 28.07 -7.95
C VAL A 116 -7.22 29.06 -7.76
N ALA A 117 -6.08 28.63 -7.19
CA ALA A 117 -4.90 29.49 -6.99
C ALA A 117 -4.35 30.07 -8.31
N GLU A 118 -4.61 29.42 -9.46
CA GLU A 118 -4.26 29.96 -10.78
C GLU A 118 -4.87 31.32 -11.05
N ASN A 119 -6.01 31.64 -10.45
CA ASN A 119 -6.70 32.96 -10.59
C ASN A 119 -6.13 34.03 -9.66
N TYR A 120 -5.13 33.69 -8.82
CA TYR A 120 -4.52 34.59 -7.83
C TYR A 120 -3.02 34.79 -8.09
N PRO A 121 -2.59 35.62 -9.05
CA PRO A 121 -1.17 35.76 -9.43
C PRO A 121 -0.26 36.14 -8.26
N GLN A 122 -0.76 36.96 -7.33
CA GLN A 122 0.01 37.35 -6.13
C GLN A 122 0.27 36.19 -5.18
N LEU A 123 -0.68 35.25 -5.01
CA LEU A 123 -0.49 34.04 -4.25
C LEU A 123 0.53 33.11 -4.93
N LYS A 124 0.43 32.96 -6.25
CA LYS A 124 1.38 32.17 -7.03
C LYS A 124 2.82 32.70 -6.96
N ALA A 125 2.99 34.00 -6.81
CA ALA A 125 4.29 34.65 -6.64
C ALA A 125 4.80 34.62 -5.18
N ASN A 126 4.02 34.11 -4.23
CA ASN A 126 4.44 34.01 -2.84
C ASN A 126 5.35 32.78 -2.65
N ASP A 127 6.58 33.02 -2.19
CA ASP A 127 7.61 31.97 -2.02
C ASP A 127 7.18 30.86 -1.08
N ASN A 128 6.48 31.18 0.00
CA ASN A 128 6.00 30.18 0.96
C ASN A 128 4.94 29.28 0.32
N PHE A 129 4.00 29.86 -0.44
CA PHE A 129 3.00 29.08 -1.15
C PHE A 129 3.62 28.16 -2.19
N MET A 130 4.57 28.66 -2.99
CA MET A 130 5.27 27.85 -4.00
C MET A 130 6.05 26.67 -3.35
N GLN A 131 6.73 26.91 -2.24
CA GLN A 131 7.45 25.84 -1.52
C GLN A 131 6.49 24.80 -0.97
N LEU A 132 5.38 25.20 -0.35
CA LEU A 132 4.36 24.29 0.17
C LEU A 132 3.68 23.50 -0.95
N GLN A 133 3.33 24.16 -2.05
CA GLN A 133 2.75 23.49 -3.23
C GLN A 133 3.71 22.43 -3.78
N LYS A 134 4.99 22.75 -3.94
CA LYS A 134 6.01 21.82 -4.41
C LYS A 134 6.12 20.63 -3.45
N ARG A 135 6.25 20.90 -2.14
CA ARG A 135 6.37 19.85 -1.11
C ARG A 135 5.17 18.92 -1.09
N ILE A 136 3.96 19.48 -1.16
CA ILE A 136 2.72 18.68 -1.21
C ILE A 136 2.65 17.85 -2.48
N THR A 137 3.05 18.39 -3.64
CA THR A 137 3.08 17.65 -4.90
C THR A 137 4.09 16.49 -4.85
N GLU A 138 5.26 16.69 -4.23
CA GLU A 138 6.24 15.63 -4.00
C GLU A 138 5.65 14.53 -3.10
N LEU A 139 5.00 14.91 -1.99
CA LEU A 139 4.33 13.96 -1.09
C LEU A 139 3.21 13.16 -1.79
N GLU A 140 2.40 13.82 -2.65
CA GLU A 140 1.37 13.14 -3.45
C GLU A 140 1.99 12.05 -4.35
N SER A 141 3.11 12.36 -5.02
CA SER A 141 3.82 11.39 -5.85
C SER A 141 4.37 10.23 -5.01
N GLU A 142 5.04 10.54 -3.88
CA GLU A 142 5.57 9.51 -2.99
C GLU A 142 4.46 8.62 -2.40
N ILE A 143 3.30 9.19 -2.05
CA ILE A 143 2.13 8.43 -1.56
C ILE A 143 1.63 7.49 -2.65
N ALA A 144 1.56 7.94 -3.91
CA ALA A 144 1.13 7.11 -5.03
C ALA A 144 2.05 5.89 -5.20
N ASP A 145 3.38 6.10 -5.20
CA ASP A 145 4.37 5.02 -5.30
C ASP A 145 4.27 4.02 -4.14
N ARG A 146 4.06 4.52 -2.90
CA ARG A 146 3.92 3.64 -1.72
C ARG A 146 2.62 2.87 -1.71
N ARG A 147 1.53 3.43 -2.28
CA ARG A 147 0.25 2.71 -2.45
C ARG A 147 0.39 1.55 -3.43
N GLU A 148 1.07 1.78 -4.56
CA GLU A 148 1.37 0.73 -5.54
C GLU A 148 2.16 -0.40 -4.87
N PHE A 149 3.26 -0.07 -4.20
CA PHE A 149 4.08 -1.05 -3.49
C PHE A 149 3.29 -1.83 -2.41
N TYR A 150 2.43 -1.14 -1.64
CA TYR A 150 1.56 -1.80 -0.66
C TYR A 150 0.61 -2.79 -1.33
N ASN A 151 -0.02 -2.38 -2.43
CA ASN A 151 -0.93 -3.24 -3.17
C ASN A 151 -0.22 -4.49 -3.73
N ASP A 152 1.01 -4.37 -4.19
CA ASP A 152 1.83 -5.50 -4.64
C ASP A 152 2.14 -6.47 -3.50
N CYS A 153 2.52 -5.95 -2.32
CA CYS A 153 2.73 -6.76 -1.12
C CYS A 153 1.45 -7.51 -0.71
N VAL A 154 0.31 -6.80 -0.69
CA VAL A 154 -1.01 -7.38 -0.38
C VAL A 154 -1.39 -8.44 -1.40
N ASN A 155 -1.24 -8.16 -2.69
CA ASN A 155 -1.54 -9.11 -3.76
C ASN A 155 -0.72 -10.39 -3.62
N THR A 156 0.59 -10.25 -3.39
CA THR A 156 1.50 -11.38 -3.18
C THR A 156 1.09 -12.22 -1.98
N LEU A 157 0.77 -11.59 -0.84
CA LEU A 157 0.29 -12.30 0.35
C LEU A 157 -1.06 -13.00 0.07
N ASN A 158 -2.02 -12.30 -0.55
CA ASN A 158 -3.36 -12.83 -0.82
C ASN A 158 -3.31 -14.02 -1.79
N ILE A 159 -2.40 -14.03 -2.76
CA ILE A 159 -2.16 -15.18 -3.64
C ILE A 159 -1.58 -16.35 -2.83
N ARG A 160 -0.50 -16.11 -2.10
CA ARG A 160 0.21 -17.14 -1.33
C ARG A 160 -0.67 -17.87 -0.30
N ILE A 161 -1.56 -17.16 0.39
CA ILE A 161 -2.50 -17.81 1.35
C ILE A 161 -3.57 -18.68 0.68
N GLN A 162 -3.76 -18.56 -0.64
CA GLN A 162 -4.72 -19.35 -1.42
C GLN A 162 -4.06 -20.48 -2.22
N GLU A 163 -2.74 -20.43 -2.44
CA GLU A 163 -2.00 -21.44 -3.18
C GLU A 163 -1.71 -22.70 -2.33
N PHE A 164 -1.74 -23.86 -2.99
CA PHE A 164 -1.27 -25.11 -2.40
C PHE A 164 0.27 -25.20 -2.51
N PRO A 165 0.99 -25.63 -1.47
CA PRO A 165 0.53 -26.10 -0.17
C PRO A 165 0.40 -25.03 0.91
N ASP A 166 0.74 -23.76 0.63
CA ASP A 166 0.80 -22.64 1.56
C ASP A 166 -0.53 -22.39 2.28
N THR A 167 -1.67 -22.67 1.61
CA THR A 167 -3.03 -22.48 2.15
C THR A 167 -3.28 -23.27 3.45
N PHE A 168 -2.69 -24.46 3.60
CA PHE A 168 -2.82 -25.23 4.84
C PHE A 168 -2.12 -24.54 6.01
N ILE A 169 -0.89 -24.04 5.77
CA ILE A 169 -0.10 -23.34 6.77
C ILE A 169 -0.76 -21.98 7.09
N ALA A 170 -1.22 -21.25 6.07
CA ALA A 170 -1.94 -20.00 6.21
C ALA A 170 -3.21 -20.16 7.07
N SER A 171 -3.98 -21.22 6.85
CA SER A 171 -5.17 -21.55 7.65
C SER A 171 -4.82 -21.83 9.10
N PHE A 172 -3.74 -22.58 9.35
CA PHE A 172 -3.24 -22.82 10.71
C PHE A 172 -2.81 -21.52 11.40
N MET A 173 -2.21 -20.58 10.66
CA MET A 173 -1.82 -19.26 11.15
C MET A 173 -3.01 -18.27 11.23
N SER A 174 -4.22 -18.69 10.85
CA SER A 174 -5.42 -17.83 10.77
C SER A 174 -5.19 -16.57 9.93
N LEU A 175 -4.38 -16.65 8.87
CA LEU A 175 -4.16 -15.54 7.95
C LEU A 175 -5.41 -15.31 7.11
N GLN A 176 -5.81 -14.04 7.03
CA GLN A 176 -6.94 -13.59 6.22
C GLN A 176 -6.43 -12.69 5.08
N PRO A 177 -7.15 -12.64 3.94
CA PRO A 177 -6.85 -11.68 2.89
C PRO A 177 -6.84 -10.25 3.41
N HIS A 178 -5.83 -9.48 3.03
CA HIS A 178 -5.71 -8.07 3.34
C HIS A 178 -6.40 -7.23 2.26
N PRO A 179 -7.07 -6.11 2.64
CA PRO A 179 -7.64 -5.18 1.68
C PRO A 179 -6.53 -4.40 0.96
N MET A 180 -6.73 -4.15 -0.34
CA MET A 180 -5.87 -3.26 -1.12
C MET A 180 -6.22 -1.79 -0.82
N PHE A 181 -5.24 -0.92 -0.97
CA PHE A 181 -5.46 0.52 -0.99
C PHE A 181 -6.11 0.88 -2.32
N LYS A 182 -7.38 1.27 -2.31
CA LYS A 182 -8.14 1.53 -3.55
C LYS A 182 -7.56 2.71 -4.31
N VAL A 183 -7.32 2.52 -5.60
CA VAL A 183 -7.02 3.60 -6.56
C VAL A 183 -8.33 4.02 -7.20
N ASP A 184 -8.53 5.34 -7.36
CA ASP A 184 -9.72 5.87 -8.01
C ASP A 184 -9.76 5.44 -9.48
N ASP A 185 -10.95 5.01 -9.97
CA ASP A 185 -11.14 4.68 -11.38
C ASP A 185 -10.93 5.91 -12.30
N ALA A 186 -11.00 7.12 -11.73
CA ALA A 186 -10.67 8.37 -12.44
C ALA A 186 -9.19 8.46 -12.84
N ASP A 187 -8.28 7.90 -12.03
CA ASP A 187 -6.84 7.88 -12.34
C ASP A 187 -6.48 6.75 -13.33
N LYS A 188 -7.39 5.80 -13.56
CA LYS A 188 -7.25 4.75 -14.59
C LYS A 188 -7.69 5.20 -15.97
N ALA A 189 -8.37 6.35 -16.09
CA ALA A 189 -8.77 6.88 -17.38
C ALA A 189 -7.52 7.29 -18.16
N SER A 190 -7.09 6.44 -19.10
CA SER A 190 -6.00 6.77 -20.02
C SER A 190 -6.30 8.10 -20.69
N VAL A 191 -5.37 9.06 -20.57
CA VAL A 191 -5.40 10.30 -21.35
C VAL A 191 -5.41 9.88 -22.82
N LYS A 192 -6.57 9.97 -23.49
CA LYS A 192 -6.65 9.84 -24.94
C LYS A 192 -5.89 11.02 -25.53
N MET A 193 -4.60 10.82 -25.83
CA MET A 193 -3.86 11.77 -26.64
C MET A 193 -4.44 11.71 -28.05
N SER A 194 -5.29 12.69 -28.37
CA SER A 194 -5.72 12.96 -29.73
C SER A 194 -4.56 13.68 -30.43
N PHE A 195 -3.76 12.95 -31.16
CA PHE A 195 -2.87 13.54 -32.14
C PHE A 195 -3.77 14.05 -33.27
N GLY A 196 -4.04 15.37 -33.28
CA GLY A 196 -4.73 16.00 -34.38
C GLY A 196 -4.00 15.71 -35.68
N ALA A 197 -4.70 15.06 -36.64
CA ALA A 197 -4.18 14.85 -37.98
C ALA A 197 -3.92 16.26 -38.56
N ALA A 198 -2.66 16.57 -38.81
CA ALA A 198 -2.28 17.72 -39.63
C ALA A 198 -2.73 17.44 -41.05
N THR A 199 -3.73 18.19 -41.53
CA THR A 199 -4.09 18.34 -42.94
C THR A 199 -3.30 19.48 -43.54
#